data_15319522b4826a542a1a796208e219ee
#
_entry.id   15319522b4826a542a1a796208e219ee
#
_cell.length_a   1.000
_cell.length_b   1.000
_cell.length_c   1.000
_cell.angle_alpha   90.00
_cell.angle_beta   90.00
_cell.angle_gamma   90.00
#
_symmetry.space_group_name_H-M   'P 1'
#
loop_
_entity.id
_entity.type
_entity.pdbx_description
1 polymer ?
#
loop_
_entity_poly.entity_id
_entity_poly.type
_entity_poly.pdbx_seq_one_letter_code
_entity_poly.pdbx_strand_id
1 'polypeptide(L)'
;STLYLPFEDPVFDVVPYHTDTETPEVIIIASKESVINDYETALDRSKMKAVVADITPLALYRLAYLQHDFSEEEHIMMIDIQSKKMTVSIFHEHFPLFMRPVEFDVDNSIMEDPASVMEIVEEEAEKLANFYRYNMNEGEFGITKVICNGEYNDWPKFQARLEERFLLPVAPIVIED
;
A
#
# COMPACT_ATOMS: atom_id res chain seq x y z
N SER A 1 -14.70 -18.51 -12.55
CA SER A 1 -13.26 -18.58 -12.26
C SER A 1 -13.06 -18.92 -10.78
N THR A 2 -12.08 -19.77 -10.48
CA THR A 2 -11.75 -20.12 -9.09
C THR A 2 -10.74 -19.11 -8.60
N LEU A 3 -11.08 -18.34 -7.54
CA LEU A 3 -10.15 -17.43 -6.88
C LEU A 3 -9.16 -18.25 -6.06
N TYR A 4 -7.86 -18.06 -6.31
CA TYR A 4 -6.80 -18.71 -5.55
C TYR A 4 -6.23 -17.69 -4.55
N LEU A 5 -6.47 -17.92 -3.26
CA LEU A 5 -5.91 -17.11 -2.19
C LEU A 5 -4.68 -17.83 -1.59
N PRO A 6 -3.66 -17.12 -1.13
CA PRO A 6 -2.43 -17.71 -0.60
C PRO A 6 -2.58 -18.26 0.83
N PHE A 7 -3.79 -18.36 1.36
CA PHE A 7 -4.11 -18.84 2.71
C PHE A 7 -5.48 -19.51 2.77
N GLU A 8 -5.65 -20.36 3.77
CA GLU A 8 -6.90 -21.02 4.11
C GLU A 8 -7.82 -20.12 4.96
N ASP A 9 -9.11 -20.43 4.98
CA ASP A 9 -10.15 -19.74 5.76
C ASP A 9 -10.13 -18.21 5.59
N PRO A 10 -10.39 -17.70 4.36
CA PRO A 10 -10.43 -16.28 4.11
C PRO A 10 -11.72 -15.63 4.58
N VAL A 11 -11.60 -14.52 5.27
CA VAL A 11 -12.65 -13.50 5.39
C VAL A 11 -12.40 -12.47 4.31
N PHE A 12 -13.40 -12.09 3.55
CA PHE A 12 -13.23 -11.15 2.44
C PHE A 12 -14.40 -10.20 2.29
N ASP A 13 -14.10 -9.04 1.74
CA ASP A 13 -15.05 -8.05 1.26
C ASP A 13 -14.88 -7.83 -0.24
N VAL A 14 -15.95 -7.43 -0.91
CA VAL A 14 -15.98 -7.23 -2.37
C VAL A 14 -16.46 -5.82 -2.67
N VAL A 15 -15.62 -5.05 -3.31
CA VAL A 15 -15.93 -3.68 -3.74
C VAL A 15 -16.14 -3.66 -5.25
N PRO A 16 -17.32 -3.22 -5.73
CA PRO A 16 -17.55 -3.04 -7.17
C PRO A 16 -16.58 -2.00 -7.76
N TYR A 17 -15.98 -2.33 -8.90
CA TYR A 17 -15.09 -1.47 -9.65
C TYR A 17 -15.37 -1.60 -11.15
N HIS A 18 -15.58 -0.48 -11.84
CA HIS A 18 -15.93 -0.44 -13.28
C HIS A 18 -17.08 -1.41 -13.67
N THR A 19 -18.20 -1.30 -12.95
CA THR A 19 -19.34 -2.22 -13.15
C THR A 19 -20.17 -1.95 -14.41
N ASP A 20 -20.07 -0.75 -14.99
CA ASP A 20 -20.84 -0.31 -16.15
C ASP A 20 -20.14 -0.63 -17.50
N THR A 21 -19.27 -1.62 -17.50
CA THR A 21 -18.52 -2.09 -18.65
C THR A 21 -19.02 -3.46 -19.14
N GLU A 22 -18.65 -3.87 -20.35
CA GLU A 22 -18.94 -5.22 -20.86
C GLU A 22 -18.27 -6.33 -20.01
N THR A 23 -17.18 -5.99 -19.33
CA THR A 23 -16.45 -6.87 -18.41
C THR A 23 -16.36 -6.21 -17.04
N PRO A 24 -17.39 -6.34 -16.18
CA PRO A 24 -17.39 -5.73 -14.86
C PRO A 24 -16.27 -6.32 -13.99
N GLU A 25 -15.57 -5.44 -13.28
CA GLU A 25 -14.47 -5.76 -12.38
C GLU A 25 -14.89 -5.56 -10.92
N VAL A 26 -14.24 -6.30 -10.04
CA VAL A 26 -14.42 -6.17 -8.59
C VAL A 26 -13.05 -6.22 -7.91
N ILE A 27 -12.92 -5.44 -6.85
CA ILE A 27 -11.75 -5.50 -5.96
C ILE A 27 -12.11 -6.40 -4.78
N ILE A 28 -11.28 -7.41 -4.53
CA ILE A 28 -11.45 -8.32 -3.41
C ILE A 28 -10.38 -8.04 -2.38
N ILE A 29 -10.81 -7.70 -1.17
CA ILE A 29 -9.94 -7.51 -0.01
C ILE A 29 -10.12 -8.71 0.90
N ALA A 30 -9.06 -9.46 1.14
CA ALA A 30 -9.13 -10.70 1.91
C ALA A 30 -8.09 -10.72 3.04
N SER A 31 -8.47 -11.32 4.17
CA SER A 31 -7.60 -11.58 5.31
C SER A 31 -7.84 -12.99 5.84
N LYS A 32 -6.91 -13.51 6.64
CA LYS A 32 -7.12 -14.76 7.37
C LYS A 32 -8.12 -14.53 8.49
N GLU A 33 -9.09 -15.43 8.65
CA GLU A 33 -10.07 -15.37 9.73
C GLU A 33 -9.40 -15.36 11.12
N SER A 34 -8.33 -16.15 11.29
CA SER A 34 -7.58 -16.18 12.56
C SER A 34 -7.04 -14.82 12.97
N VAL A 35 -6.56 -14.00 12.04
CA VAL A 35 -6.04 -12.65 12.33
C VAL A 35 -7.17 -11.75 12.82
N ILE A 36 -8.34 -11.78 12.18
CA ILE A 36 -9.49 -10.99 12.61
C ILE A 36 -9.96 -11.42 14.01
N ASN A 37 -10.08 -12.72 14.24
CA ASN A 37 -10.49 -13.28 15.53
C ASN A 37 -9.54 -12.93 16.67
N ASP A 38 -8.23 -12.85 16.42
CA ASP A 38 -7.24 -12.44 17.41
C ASP A 38 -7.47 -10.98 17.87
N TYR A 39 -7.75 -10.06 16.91
CA TYR A 39 -8.08 -8.67 17.21
C TYR A 39 -9.41 -8.56 17.95
N GLU A 40 -10.46 -9.25 17.50
CA GLU A 40 -11.77 -9.26 18.16
C GLU A 40 -11.65 -9.75 19.61
N THR A 41 -10.92 -10.86 19.82
CA THR A 41 -10.68 -11.40 21.14
C THR A 41 -9.97 -10.41 22.06
N ALA A 42 -8.98 -9.68 21.55
CA ALA A 42 -8.26 -8.67 22.33
C ALA A 42 -9.17 -7.49 22.72
N LEU A 43 -10.00 -7.05 21.80
CA LEU A 43 -10.96 -5.96 22.02
C LEU A 43 -12.06 -6.38 23.01
N ASP A 44 -12.61 -7.59 22.89
CA ASP A 44 -13.62 -8.12 23.81
C ASP A 44 -13.10 -8.22 25.24
N ARG A 45 -11.86 -8.69 25.43
CA ARG A 45 -11.19 -8.71 26.74
C ARG A 45 -11.06 -7.30 27.34
N SER A 46 -10.94 -6.29 26.50
CA SER A 46 -10.89 -4.88 26.91
C SER A 46 -12.28 -4.24 27.01
N LYS A 47 -13.36 -5.03 26.87
CA LYS A 47 -14.75 -4.58 26.87
C LYS A 47 -15.06 -3.56 25.74
N MET A 48 -14.32 -3.65 24.65
CA MET A 48 -14.55 -2.87 23.45
C MET A 48 -15.15 -3.78 22.37
N LYS A 49 -16.13 -3.26 21.62
CA LYS A 49 -16.74 -3.99 20.51
C LYS A 49 -16.11 -3.53 19.20
N ALA A 50 -15.54 -4.46 18.44
CA ALA A 50 -15.14 -4.21 17.06
C ALA A 50 -16.38 -3.89 16.21
N VAL A 51 -16.32 -2.83 15.42
CA VAL A 51 -17.42 -2.40 14.51
C VAL A 51 -16.97 -2.45 13.06
N VAL A 52 -15.69 -2.21 12.80
CA VAL A 52 -15.10 -2.22 11.46
C VAL A 52 -13.69 -2.79 11.57
N ALA A 53 -13.33 -3.65 10.64
CA ALA A 53 -11.96 -4.03 10.36
C ALA A 53 -11.51 -3.31 9.09
N ASP A 54 -10.31 -2.73 9.11
CA ASP A 54 -9.72 -2.05 7.98
C ASP A 54 -8.28 -2.52 7.78
N ILE A 55 -7.74 -2.31 6.60
CA ILE A 55 -6.35 -2.63 6.28
C ILE A 55 -5.51 -1.36 6.24
N THR A 56 -4.26 -1.47 6.70
CA THR A 56 -3.34 -0.33 6.81
C THR A 56 -3.25 0.52 5.54
N PRO A 57 -3.10 -0.03 4.32
CA PRO A 57 -3.03 0.78 3.12
C PRO A 57 -4.25 1.66 2.87
N LEU A 58 -5.46 1.17 3.17
CA LEU A 58 -6.68 1.97 3.00
C LEU A 58 -6.79 3.09 4.04
N ALA A 59 -6.42 2.80 5.28
CA ALA A 59 -6.40 3.81 6.35
C ALA A 59 -5.39 4.92 6.03
N LEU A 60 -4.17 4.55 5.59
CA LEU A 60 -3.14 5.49 5.19
C LEU A 60 -3.54 6.30 3.95
N TYR A 61 -4.19 5.68 2.97
CA TYR A 61 -4.68 6.39 1.80
C TYR A 61 -5.69 7.47 2.17
N ARG A 62 -6.63 7.19 3.07
CA ARG A 62 -7.58 8.20 3.56
C ARG A 62 -6.89 9.35 4.28
N LEU A 63 -5.86 9.05 5.09
CA LEU A 63 -5.07 10.09 5.76
C LEU A 63 -4.28 10.93 4.74
N ALA A 64 -3.66 10.29 3.76
CA ALA A 64 -2.95 10.96 2.68
C ALA A 64 -3.89 11.86 1.86
N TYR A 65 -5.09 11.40 1.56
CA TYR A 65 -6.12 12.17 0.86
C TYR A 65 -6.54 13.45 1.60
N LEU A 66 -6.56 13.40 2.94
CA LEU A 66 -6.86 14.59 3.77
C LEU A 66 -5.71 15.60 3.81
N GLN A 67 -4.48 15.16 3.57
CA GLN A 67 -3.27 16.01 3.62
C GLN A 67 -2.84 16.51 2.25
N HIS A 68 -3.13 15.75 1.22
CA HIS A 68 -2.74 16.01 -0.16
C HIS A 68 -3.99 15.97 -1.03
N ASP A 69 -4.20 17.01 -1.80
CA ASP A 69 -5.35 17.09 -2.70
C ASP A 69 -5.10 16.17 -3.92
N PHE A 70 -5.72 15.00 -3.92
CA PHE A 70 -5.63 14.03 -5.01
C PHE A 70 -6.83 14.16 -5.95
N SER A 71 -6.58 14.22 -7.25
CA SER A 71 -7.65 14.09 -8.24
C SER A 71 -7.92 12.60 -8.56
N GLU A 72 -9.10 12.29 -9.07
CA GLU A 72 -9.45 10.95 -9.53
C GLU A 72 -8.55 10.47 -10.68
N GLU A 73 -8.00 11.40 -11.47
CA GLU A 73 -7.13 11.11 -12.60
C GLU A 73 -5.70 10.71 -12.17
N GLU A 74 -5.32 10.94 -10.92
CA GLU A 74 -3.98 10.62 -10.45
C GLU A 74 -3.82 9.12 -10.15
N HIS A 75 -2.64 8.62 -10.51
CA HIS A 75 -2.19 7.26 -10.19
C HIS A 75 -1.19 7.34 -9.05
N ILE A 76 -1.66 7.07 -7.84
CA ILE A 76 -0.88 7.24 -6.60
C ILE A 76 -0.19 5.95 -6.22
N MET A 77 1.13 5.97 -6.10
CA MET A 77 1.87 4.91 -5.45
C MET A 77 2.13 5.28 -4.00
N MET A 78 1.67 4.46 -3.09
CA MET A 78 1.93 4.58 -1.66
C MET A 78 2.97 3.57 -1.21
N ILE A 79 3.99 4.05 -0.48
CA ILE A 79 5.05 3.24 0.11
C ILE A 79 4.97 3.39 1.63
N ASP A 80 4.56 2.34 2.33
CA ASP A 80 4.54 2.27 3.79
C ASP A 80 5.73 1.44 4.27
N ILE A 81 6.68 2.09 4.95
CA ILE A 81 7.93 1.49 5.41
C ILE A 81 7.87 1.28 6.92
N GLN A 82 8.07 0.05 7.32
CA GLN A 82 8.17 -0.38 8.70
C GLN A 82 9.55 -1.00 8.95
N SER A 83 9.92 -1.22 10.21
CA SER A 83 11.26 -1.68 10.58
C SER A 83 11.74 -2.94 9.84
N LYS A 84 10.84 -3.86 9.48
CA LYS A 84 11.18 -5.16 8.86
C LYS A 84 10.44 -5.46 7.57
N LYS A 85 9.60 -4.56 7.10
CA LYS A 85 8.82 -4.74 5.89
C LYS A 85 8.40 -3.41 5.29
N MET A 86 8.06 -3.43 4.03
CA MET A 86 7.30 -2.34 3.41
C MET A 86 6.04 -2.89 2.75
N THR A 87 5.09 -2.02 2.52
CA THR A 87 3.93 -2.31 1.66
C THR A 87 3.89 -1.24 0.57
N VAL A 88 3.87 -1.67 -0.68
CA VAL A 88 3.63 -0.78 -1.81
C VAL A 88 2.22 -1.01 -2.31
N SER A 89 1.47 0.08 -2.45
CA SER A 89 0.08 0.07 -2.90
C SER A 89 -0.12 1.06 -4.02
N ILE A 90 -0.97 0.74 -4.98
CA ILE A 90 -1.31 1.63 -6.09
C ILE A 90 -2.80 1.93 -6.04
N PHE A 91 -3.13 3.22 -6.10
CA PHE A 91 -4.49 3.73 -6.10
C PHE A 91 -4.76 4.54 -7.37
N HIS A 92 -5.95 4.37 -7.92
CA HIS A 92 -6.48 5.17 -9.00
C HIS A 92 -7.99 5.30 -8.84
N GLU A 93 -8.58 6.45 -9.19
CA GLU A 93 -9.99 6.74 -8.94
C GLU A 93 -10.42 6.46 -7.48
N HIS A 94 -9.50 6.65 -6.54
CA HIS A 94 -9.64 6.34 -5.12
C HIS A 94 -9.80 4.84 -4.78
N PHE A 95 -9.61 3.95 -5.74
CA PHE A 95 -9.64 2.51 -5.51
C PHE A 95 -8.24 1.90 -5.37
N PRO A 96 -8.07 0.93 -4.47
CA PRO A 96 -6.82 0.20 -4.32
C PRO A 96 -6.68 -0.86 -5.42
N LEU A 97 -5.95 -0.56 -6.47
CA LEU A 97 -5.79 -1.48 -7.61
C LEU A 97 -4.80 -2.60 -7.34
N PHE A 98 -3.80 -2.31 -6.49
CA PHE A 98 -2.72 -3.24 -6.22
C PHE A 98 -2.11 -3.00 -4.83
N MET A 99 -1.75 -4.09 -4.14
CA MET A 99 -1.03 -4.04 -2.86
C MET A 99 -0.03 -5.18 -2.80
N ARG A 100 1.20 -4.88 -2.44
CA ARG A 100 2.26 -5.87 -2.28
C ARG A 100 3.07 -5.62 -1.01
N PRO A 101 3.01 -6.53 -0.03
CA PRO A 101 3.95 -6.54 1.07
C PRO A 101 5.30 -7.11 0.60
N VAL A 102 6.38 -6.51 1.09
CA VAL A 102 7.76 -6.97 0.90
C VAL A 102 8.41 -7.04 2.27
N GLU A 103 8.87 -8.21 2.66
CA GLU A 103 9.61 -8.39 3.92
C GLU A 103 11.09 -8.11 3.67
N PHE A 104 11.72 -7.36 4.59
CA PHE A 104 13.16 -7.19 4.62
C PHE A 104 13.78 -8.41 5.28
N ASP A 105 14.94 -8.84 4.82
CA ASP A 105 15.68 -9.90 5.48
C ASP A 105 15.99 -9.50 6.94
N VAL A 106 15.95 -10.45 7.86
CA VAL A 106 15.98 -10.18 9.32
C VAL A 106 17.23 -9.42 9.74
N ASP A 107 18.31 -9.57 8.98
CA ASP A 107 19.59 -8.88 9.23
C ASP A 107 19.63 -7.44 8.65
N ASN A 108 18.63 -7.05 7.84
CA ASN A 108 18.54 -5.76 7.18
C ASN A 108 17.33 -4.96 7.66
N SER A 109 17.27 -4.63 8.94
CA SER A 109 16.30 -3.64 9.39
C SER A 109 16.72 -2.22 8.98
N ILE A 110 15.76 -1.35 8.70
CA ILE A 110 16.05 0.07 8.38
C ILE A 110 16.87 0.77 9.48
N MET A 111 16.81 0.25 10.71
CA MET A 111 17.56 0.78 11.85
C MET A 111 19.04 0.34 11.83
N GLU A 112 19.35 -0.83 11.23
CA GLU A 112 20.69 -1.42 11.22
C GLU A 112 21.46 -1.06 9.95
N ASP A 113 20.79 -1.10 8.78
CA ASP A 113 21.38 -0.73 7.49
C ASP A 113 20.40 0.07 6.61
N PRO A 114 20.23 1.37 6.89
CA PRO A 114 19.31 2.23 6.14
C PRO A 114 19.63 2.31 4.64
N ALA A 115 20.90 2.14 4.25
CA ALA A 115 21.29 2.26 2.85
C ALA A 115 20.85 1.05 2.02
N SER A 116 21.04 -0.16 2.53
CA SER A 116 20.58 -1.37 1.88
C SER A 116 19.05 -1.47 1.82
N VAL A 117 18.37 -1.07 2.90
CA VAL A 117 16.91 -1.01 2.87
C VAL A 117 16.40 -0.01 1.84
N MET A 118 17.07 1.14 1.69
CA MET A 118 16.73 2.12 0.67
C MET A 118 16.82 1.53 -0.75
N GLU A 119 17.86 0.77 -1.06
CA GLU A 119 18.00 0.11 -2.37
C GLU A 119 16.85 -0.87 -2.60
N ILE A 120 16.47 -1.67 -1.60
CA ILE A 120 15.34 -2.59 -1.69
C ILE A 120 14.03 -1.82 -1.96
N VAL A 121 13.80 -0.72 -1.24
CA VAL A 121 12.62 0.12 -1.43
C VAL A 121 12.55 0.66 -2.85
N GLU A 122 13.65 1.23 -3.35
CA GLU A 122 13.74 1.77 -4.70
C GLU A 122 13.48 0.70 -5.77
N GLU A 123 14.14 -0.46 -5.65
CA GLU A 123 14.00 -1.55 -6.62
C GLU A 123 12.58 -2.13 -6.65
N GLU A 124 12.01 -2.41 -5.49
CA GLU A 124 10.68 -3.01 -5.42
C GLU A 124 9.59 -2.02 -5.85
N ALA A 125 9.72 -0.75 -5.47
CA ALA A 125 8.80 0.29 -5.92
C ALA A 125 8.88 0.48 -7.45
N GLU A 126 10.08 0.47 -8.04
CA GLU A 126 10.26 0.55 -9.49
C GLU A 126 9.70 -0.67 -10.22
N LYS A 127 9.93 -1.88 -9.71
CA LYS A 127 9.34 -3.11 -10.27
C LYS A 127 7.82 -3.02 -10.32
N LEU A 128 7.20 -2.49 -9.27
CA LEU A 128 5.76 -2.35 -9.19
C LEU A 128 5.22 -1.21 -10.09
N ALA A 129 5.92 -0.09 -10.17
CA ALA A 129 5.56 0.99 -11.10
C ALA A 129 5.60 0.49 -12.55
N ASN A 130 6.63 -0.29 -12.91
CA ASN A 130 6.76 -0.89 -14.24
C ASN A 130 5.68 -1.95 -14.50
N PHE A 131 5.39 -2.82 -13.51
CA PHE A 131 4.31 -3.79 -13.61
C PHE A 131 2.97 -3.09 -13.84
N TYR A 132 2.67 -2.05 -13.06
CA TYR A 132 1.45 -1.27 -13.21
C TYR A 132 1.34 -0.68 -14.61
N ARG A 133 2.39 0.00 -15.08
CA ARG A 133 2.40 0.65 -16.36
C ARG A 133 2.23 -0.31 -17.55
N TYR A 134 2.99 -1.41 -17.56
CA TYR A 134 3.11 -2.27 -18.74
C TYR A 134 2.19 -3.48 -18.72
N ASN A 135 1.88 -4.02 -17.53
CA ASN A 135 1.05 -5.23 -17.41
C ASN A 135 -0.42 -4.91 -17.12
N MET A 136 -0.70 -3.81 -16.44
CA MET A 136 -2.09 -3.41 -16.14
C MET A 136 -2.63 -2.36 -17.10
N ASN A 137 -1.77 -1.47 -17.61
CA ASN A 137 -2.19 -0.32 -18.45
C ASN A 137 -1.58 -0.32 -19.85
N GLU A 138 -1.01 -1.42 -20.33
CA GLU A 138 -0.47 -1.57 -21.69
C GLU A 138 0.52 -0.46 -22.11
N GLY A 139 1.11 0.25 -21.13
CA GLY A 139 2.02 1.37 -21.32
C GLY A 139 1.36 2.74 -21.46
N GLU A 140 0.02 2.84 -21.45
CA GLU A 140 -0.70 4.09 -21.63
C GLU A 140 -0.60 5.01 -20.41
N PHE A 141 -0.71 4.44 -19.22
CA PHE A 141 -0.69 5.17 -17.96
C PHE A 141 0.40 4.64 -17.02
N GLY A 142 0.91 5.51 -16.16
CA GLY A 142 1.89 5.19 -15.13
C GLY A 142 1.60 5.94 -13.85
N ILE A 143 2.43 5.71 -12.83
CA ILE A 143 2.35 6.45 -11.57
C ILE A 143 2.57 7.94 -11.83
N THR A 144 1.78 8.79 -11.17
CA THR A 144 1.86 10.25 -11.28
C THR A 144 2.40 10.91 -10.02
N LYS A 145 2.26 10.26 -8.87
CA LYS A 145 2.70 10.77 -7.57
C LYS A 145 3.08 9.61 -6.64
N VAL A 146 4.08 9.83 -5.79
CA VAL A 146 4.49 8.88 -4.75
C VAL A 146 4.22 9.49 -3.39
N ILE A 147 3.56 8.73 -2.52
CA ILE A 147 3.30 9.09 -1.13
C ILE A 147 4.00 8.08 -0.22
N CYS A 148 4.73 8.58 0.77
CA CYS A 148 5.48 7.73 1.68
C CYS A 148 5.00 7.88 3.12
N ASN A 149 4.92 6.77 3.82
CA ASN A 149 4.69 6.69 5.25
C ASN A 149 5.74 5.79 5.89
N GLY A 150 6.05 6.02 7.16
CA GLY A 150 6.79 5.10 7.99
C GLY A 150 8.13 5.62 8.50
N GLU A 151 9.00 4.68 8.87
CA GLU A 151 10.25 4.93 9.55
C GLU A 151 11.37 5.25 8.54
N TYR A 152 11.86 6.48 8.54
CA TYR A 152 13.07 6.88 7.81
C TYR A 152 13.98 7.73 8.69
N ASN A 153 15.27 7.47 8.61
CA ASN A 153 16.25 8.21 9.43
C ASN A 153 16.49 9.64 8.93
N ASP A 154 16.29 9.89 7.63
CA ASP A 154 16.56 11.18 6.98
C ASP A 154 15.55 11.36 5.83
N TRP A 155 14.41 11.92 6.15
CA TRP A 155 13.33 12.15 5.17
C TRP A 155 13.79 12.96 3.95
N PRO A 156 14.49 14.11 4.09
CA PRO A 156 14.89 14.87 2.92
C PRO A 156 15.77 14.07 1.95
N LYS A 157 16.69 13.26 2.46
CA LYS A 157 17.53 12.40 1.63
C LYS A 157 16.75 11.27 0.97
N PHE A 158 15.82 10.67 1.70
CA PHE A 158 14.95 9.62 1.20
C PHE A 158 14.06 10.16 0.06
N GLN A 159 13.42 11.30 0.29
CA GLN A 159 12.58 11.96 -0.70
C GLN A 159 13.36 12.27 -1.98
N ALA A 160 14.53 12.91 -1.86
CA ALA A 160 15.34 13.29 -2.99
C ALA A 160 15.73 12.08 -3.87
N ARG A 161 16.08 10.95 -3.24
CA ARG A 161 16.41 9.72 -3.98
C ARG A 161 15.22 9.16 -4.75
N LEU A 162 14.03 9.13 -4.13
CA LEU A 162 12.83 8.67 -4.82
C LEU A 162 12.41 9.62 -5.94
N GLU A 163 12.50 10.94 -5.73
CA GLU A 163 12.22 11.94 -6.76
C GLU A 163 13.18 11.81 -7.97
N GLU A 164 14.46 11.57 -7.70
CA GLU A 164 15.45 11.31 -8.75
C GLU A 164 15.16 10.00 -9.50
N ARG A 165 14.77 8.94 -8.77
CA ARG A 165 14.51 7.62 -9.36
C ARG A 165 13.25 7.60 -10.21
N PHE A 166 12.17 8.18 -9.72
CA PHE A 166 10.87 8.13 -10.38
C PHE A 166 10.59 9.32 -11.29
N LEU A 167 11.31 10.42 -11.14
CA LEU A 167 11.05 11.71 -11.81
C LEU A 167 9.61 12.20 -11.55
N LEU A 168 9.10 11.96 -10.35
CA LEU A 168 7.74 12.27 -9.89
C LEU A 168 7.79 13.01 -8.55
N PRO A 169 6.73 13.77 -8.22
CA PRO A 169 6.57 14.34 -6.88
C PRO A 169 6.49 13.24 -5.83
N VAL A 170 7.25 13.39 -4.74
CA VAL A 170 7.24 12.50 -3.57
C VAL A 170 6.89 13.31 -2.34
N ALA A 171 5.88 12.89 -1.60
CA ALA A 171 5.43 13.57 -0.40
C ALA A 171 5.26 12.60 0.79
N PRO A 172 5.45 13.05 2.05
CA PRO A 172 5.21 12.23 3.22
C PRO A 172 3.74 12.25 3.64
N ILE A 173 3.31 11.22 4.35
CA ILE A 173 2.19 11.32 5.29
C ILE A 173 2.76 11.84 6.61
N VAL A 174 2.18 12.91 7.13
CA VAL A 174 2.57 13.48 8.42
C VAL A 174 1.57 12.98 9.48
N ILE A 175 2.08 12.25 10.46
CA ILE A 175 1.31 11.82 11.64
C ILE A 175 1.80 12.71 12.78
N GLU A 176 0.95 13.64 13.21
CA GLU A 176 1.22 14.48 14.38
C GLU A 176 0.87 13.70 15.66
N ASP A 177 1.77 13.74 16.65
CA ASP A 177 1.60 13.13 17.98
C ASP A 177 0.56 13.86 18.82
#